data_c64f4b9975fe985bb5487805b79f7d06
#
_entry.id   c64f4b9975fe985bb5487805b79f7d06
#
_cell.length_a   1.000
_cell.length_b   1.000
_cell.length_c   1.000
_cell.angle_alpha   90.00
_cell.angle_beta   90.00
_cell.angle_gamma   90.00
#
_symmetry.space_group_name_H-M   'P 1'
#
loop_
_entity.id
_entity.type
_entity.pdbx_description
1 polymer ?
#
loop_
_entity_poly.entity_id
_entity_poly.type
_entity_poly.pdbx_seq_one_letter_code
_entity_poly.pdbx_strand_id
1 'polypeptide(L)'
;MSANPITAPSARGLGDAAARDGGSDIERMLGDPFDPTNPLGYARVLEADERGTLCEQAEAVLERWGMNAEFVPRRLGGRWDTADEMVRRLRPVFRRDAALGIGYGVSSFVAAVNVWAGGSARQQRELSDLLLSGGKVSVAYHELSHGNDFLRNAFRAYPDHDGNLLLDGVKEVINNAHRADAWVVFARTDEKSSGRSHSILLLDRQQLQSAIDAGELEILTRYRTAGVRACHLAGLKFSRCRVPVGRIVASRGSGAEISLRSFQVTRIVLPGMAIGMLDTALRVVVGFARERRLYGARVIELPYVRSALSDVMVDLLSADCLVRAAARSLHLVPAHASVYAATVKYLVPLLLRESMNTLSVILGARAYLRDGPYAIFGKMMRDLPIVSVAHAGGTACLLTLLSQLPALGRRAARRAGAALELFDEHVPLPPFDFDALTIAAHGEDRLLDTLSNACDTFSSTGERNTSIERLVRDLATACDELRIASASLAPSETGPGAHPDSFALAQRYAWLAAAAACVGVWQAQRATTEQSFVGESAWIVAALSRLQARLGRPKSILSPDIHDAVMSEIVARVDANRSFCLHHAVLNGGADVPEND
;
A
#
# COMPACT_ATOMS: atom_id res chain seq x y z
N MET A 1 14.75 51.84 14.60
CA MET A 1 14.76 51.05 13.37
C MET A 1 13.87 49.87 13.61
N SER A 2 12.62 49.98 13.16
CA SER A 2 11.54 49.01 13.38
C SER A 2 11.65 47.89 12.32
N ALA A 3 11.71 46.65 12.77
CA ALA A 3 11.60 45.46 11.92
C ALA A 3 10.12 45.20 11.53
N ASN A 4 9.87 45.20 10.23
CA ASN A 4 8.58 44.80 9.66
C ASN A 4 8.36 43.29 9.85
N PRO A 5 7.17 42.83 10.25
CA PRO A 5 6.83 41.39 10.25
C PRO A 5 6.56 40.93 8.82
N ILE A 6 7.21 39.85 8.43
CA ILE A 6 6.98 39.14 7.18
C ILE A 6 5.61 38.44 7.30
N THR A 7 4.62 38.95 6.57
CA THR A 7 3.32 38.36 6.41
C THR A 7 3.44 37.06 5.57
N ALA A 8 2.99 35.94 6.12
CA ALA A 8 2.81 34.69 5.40
C ALA A 8 1.81 34.88 4.23
N PRO A 9 2.05 34.29 3.05
CA PRO A 9 1.11 34.37 1.93
C PRO A 9 -0.17 33.61 2.26
N SER A 10 -1.31 34.28 2.10
CA SER A 10 -2.65 33.75 2.33
C SER A 10 -2.95 32.59 1.36
N ALA A 11 -3.43 31.48 1.90
CA ALA A 11 -3.86 30.28 1.18
C ALA A 11 -5.20 30.46 0.42
N ARG A 12 -5.40 31.59 -0.25
CA ARG A 12 -6.57 31.83 -1.11
C ARG A 12 -6.10 32.05 -2.54
N GLY A 13 -6.13 30.98 -3.36
CA GLY A 13 -5.92 31.11 -4.80
C GLY A 13 -5.39 29.90 -5.56
N LEU A 14 -5.38 28.70 -5.01
CA LEU A 14 -5.11 27.46 -5.78
C LEU A 14 -6.42 26.71 -6.00
N GLY A 15 -7.30 27.33 -6.78
CA GLY A 15 -8.57 26.73 -7.17
C GLY A 15 -8.39 25.71 -8.29
N ASP A 16 -9.03 24.56 -8.10
CA ASP A 16 -9.62 23.59 -9.04
C ASP A 16 -8.85 23.05 -10.28
N ALA A 17 -7.86 23.69 -10.83
CA ALA A 17 -7.10 23.13 -11.95
C ALA A 17 -5.89 22.27 -11.49
N ALA A 18 -5.35 22.51 -10.29
CA ALA A 18 -4.22 21.77 -9.72
C ALA A 18 -4.62 20.40 -9.10
N ALA A 19 -5.91 20.10 -9.00
CA ALA A 19 -6.40 18.89 -8.35
C ALA A 19 -6.14 17.61 -9.17
N ARG A 20 -5.81 17.70 -10.47
CA ARG A 20 -5.79 16.53 -11.37
C ARG A 20 -4.44 15.85 -11.53
N ASP A 21 -3.33 16.41 -11.09
CA ASP A 21 -1.99 15.85 -11.34
C ASP A 21 -0.96 15.95 -10.20
N GLY A 22 -1.41 15.82 -8.95
CA GLY A 22 -0.54 15.96 -7.76
C GLY A 22 0.64 14.97 -7.69
N GLY A 23 0.59 13.86 -8.44
CA GLY A 23 1.70 12.89 -8.54
C GLY A 23 2.84 13.39 -9.44
N SER A 24 2.55 14.11 -10.50
CA SER A 24 3.58 14.70 -11.37
C SER A 24 4.26 15.91 -10.75
N ASP A 25 3.59 16.63 -9.85
CA ASP A 25 4.21 17.75 -9.13
C ASP A 25 5.34 17.28 -8.21
N ILE A 26 5.10 16.25 -7.39
CA ILE A 26 6.15 15.72 -6.51
C ILE A 26 7.25 15.02 -7.31
N GLU A 27 6.94 14.33 -8.41
CA GLU A 27 7.94 13.75 -9.30
C GLU A 27 8.87 14.82 -9.88
N ARG A 28 8.32 15.96 -10.36
CA ARG A 28 9.11 17.11 -10.83
C ARG A 28 9.97 17.70 -9.73
N MET A 29 9.43 17.89 -8.53
CA MET A 29 10.17 18.44 -7.39
C MET A 29 11.33 17.54 -6.95
N LEU A 30 11.20 16.23 -7.10
CA LEU A 30 12.25 15.27 -6.81
C LEU A 30 13.33 15.22 -7.90
N GLY A 31 13.01 15.59 -9.14
CA GLY A 31 13.93 15.64 -10.27
C GLY A 31 14.46 14.28 -10.73
N ASP A 32 15.44 14.28 -11.63
CA ASP A 32 16.03 13.05 -12.15
C ASP A 32 16.77 12.30 -11.04
N PRO A 33 16.36 11.04 -10.72
CA PRO A 33 17.00 10.23 -9.69
C PRO A 33 18.40 9.75 -10.06
N PHE A 34 18.73 9.67 -11.35
CA PHE A 34 20.02 9.19 -11.84
C PHE A 34 21.04 10.32 -12.06
N ASP A 35 20.62 11.59 -12.07
CA ASP A 35 21.53 12.72 -12.17
C ASP A 35 22.42 12.78 -10.90
N PRO A 36 23.75 12.63 -11.05
CA PRO A 36 24.67 12.66 -9.91
C PRO A 36 24.75 14.04 -9.24
N THR A 37 24.32 15.11 -9.93
CA THR A 37 24.30 16.48 -9.40
C THR A 37 22.99 16.78 -8.64
N ASN A 38 21.94 15.95 -8.83
CA ASN A 38 20.69 16.13 -8.13
C ASN A 38 20.87 15.83 -6.62
N PRO A 39 20.66 16.83 -5.73
CA PRO A 39 20.77 16.62 -4.28
C PRO A 39 19.72 15.64 -3.73
N LEU A 40 18.72 15.27 -4.53
CA LEU A 40 17.67 14.29 -4.23
C LEU A 40 17.82 12.99 -5.04
N GLY A 41 18.94 12.85 -5.79
CA GLY A 41 19.24 11.69 -6.62
C GLY A 41 19.62 10.45 -5.80
N TYR A 42 19.68 9.31 -6.47
CA TYR A 42 19.98 8.02 -5.81
C TYR A 42 21.34 8.00 -5.12
N ALA A 43 22.34 8.72 -5.63
CA ALA A 43 23.64 8.83 -4.96
C ALA A 43 23.50 9.39 -3.54
N ARG A 44 22.73 10.46 -3.36
CA ARG A 44 22.49 11.09 -2.05
C ARG A 44 21.59 10.24 -1.16
N VAL A 45 20.59 9.57 -1.74
CA VAL A 45 19.73 8.62 -1.01
C VAL A 45 20.57 7.47 -0.43
N LEU A 46 21.52 6.92 -1.20
CA LEU A 46 22.41 5.85 -0.75
C LEU A 46 23.38 6.32 0.34
N GLU A 47 23.98 7.51 0.19
CA GLU A 47 24.83 8.09 1.23
C GLU A 47 24.08 8.31 2.55
N ALA A 48 22.84 8.80 2.49
CA ALA A 48 21.99 8.97 3.67
C ALA A 48 21.62 7.62 4.31
N ASP A 49 21.28 6.61 3.50
CA ASP A 49 20.99 5.26 3.96
C ASP A 49 22.19 4.62 4.68
N GLU A 50 23.42 4.83 4.19
CA GLU A 50 24.64 4.35 4.88
C GLU A 50 24.80 4.98 6.27
N ARG A 51 24.48 6.24 6.41
CA ARG A 51 24.48 6.93 7.71
C ARG A 51 23.27 6.56 8.58
N GLY A 52 22.27 5.88 8.02
CA GLY A 52 20.99 5.58 8.67
C GLY A 52 20.18 6.85 8.95
N THR A 53 20.23 7.84 8.06
CA THR A 53 19.50 9.11 8.14
C THR A 53 18.63 9.29 6.91
N LEU A 54 17.57 10.10 7.00
CA LEU A 54 16.85 10.57 5.83
C LEU A 54 17.67 11.65 5.11
N CYS A 55 17.45 11.81 3.82
CA CYS A 55 17.98 12.92 3.05
C CYS A 55 17.21 14.19 3.46
N GLU A 56 17.87 15.12 4.17
CA GLU A 56 17.24 16.35 4.70
C GLU A 56 16.61 17.20 3.59
N GLN A 57 17.30 17.32 2.45
CA GLN A 57 16.76 18.05 1.30
C GLN A 57 15.49 17.42 0.76
N ALA A 58 15.39 16.08 0.77
CA ALA A 58 14.20 15.37 0.35
C ALA A 58 13.05 15.55 1.36
N GLU A 59 13.33 15.54 2.67
CA GLU A 59 12.32 15.85 3.68
C GLU A 59 11.80 17.29 3.49
N ALA A 60 12.67 18.27 3.25
CA ALA A 60 12.28 19.66 2.99
C ALA A 60 11.42 19.80 1.71
N VAL A 61 11.65 18.98 0.69
CA VAL A 61 10.78 18.93 -0.50
C VAL A 61 9.40 18.41 -0.14
N LEU A 62 9.30 17.31 0.61
CA LEU A 62 8.02 16.77 1.04
C LEU A 62 7.23 17.74 1.93
N GLU A 63 7.92 18.50 2.77
CA GLU A 63 7.33 19.53 3.60
C GLU A 63 6.77 20.69 2.76
N ARG A 64 7.56 21.23 1.82
CA ARG A 64 7.08 22.27 0.89
C ARG A 64 5.92 21.80 0.00
N TRP A 65 5.94 20.54 -0.44
CA TRP A 65 4.83 19.95 -1.17
C TRP A 65 3.58 19.77 -0.29
N GLY A 66 3.77 19.74 1.03
CA GLY A 66 2.72 19.55 2.00
C GLY A 66 2.22 18.09 2.04
N MET A 67 3.13 17.12 2.09
CA MET A 67 2.78 15.68 2.08
C MET A 67 1.77 15.31 3.16
N ASN A 68 1.81 15.93 4.33
CA ASN A 68 0.87 15.64 5.41
C ASN A 68 -0.58 15.97 5.04
N ALA A 69 -0.82 16.93 4.14
CA ALA A 69 -2.16 17.26 3.69
C ALA A 69 -2.83 16.09 2.92
N GLU A 70 -2.04 15.18 2.33
CA GLU A 70 -2.55 13.95 1.71
C GLU A 70 -3.17 12.98 2.74
N PHE A 71 -2.83 13.12 4.02
CA PHE A 71 -3.30 12.27 5.12
C PHE A 71 -4.53 12.84 5.84
N VAL A 72 -4.88 14.08 5.53
CA VAL A 72 -6.00 14.79 6.16
C VAL A 72 -7.18 14.85 5.19
N PRO A 73 -8.39 14.43 5.59
CA PRO A 73 -9.59 14.51 4.76
C PRO A 73 -9.87 15.94 4.29
N ARG A 74 -10.42 16.11 3.07
CA ARG A 74 -10.78 17.43 2.51
C ARG A 74 -11.71 18.23 3.43
N ARG A 75 -12.67 17.58 4.09
CA ARG A 75 -13.58 18.24 5.06
C ARG A 75 -12.86 18.86 6.27
N LEU A 76 -11.60 18.48 6.51
CA LEU A 76 -10.75 19.01 7.58
C LEU A 76 -9.59 19.86 7.04
N GLY A 77 -9.66 20.30 5.79
CA GLY A 77 -8.67 21.19 5.17
C GLY A 77 -7.51 20.49 4.47
N GLY A 78 -7.48 19.18 4.42
CA GLY A 78 -6.46 18.40 3.73
C GLY A 78 -6.74 18.16 2.24
N ARG A 79 -6.00 17.21 1.66
CA ARG A 79 -6.12 16.81 0.24
C ARG A 79 -6.65 15.39 0.04
N TRP A 80 -6.82 14.61 1.11
CA TRP A 80 -7.32 13.25 0.98
C TRP A 80 -8.79 13.24 0.57
N ASP A 81 -9.02 12.71 -0.61
CA ASP A 81 -10.34 12.51 -1.21
C ASP A 81 -10.61 11.02 -1.38
N THR A 82 -9.80 10.34 -2.21
CA THR A 82 -9.94 8.91 -2.48
C THR A 82 -8.66 8.13 -2.19
N ALA A 83 -8.79 6.84 -1.92
CA ALA A 83 -7.64 5.98 -1.59
C ALA A 83 -6.76 5.69 -2.81
N ASP A 84 -7.36 5.54 -4.00
CA ASP A 84 -6.62 5.30 -5.25
C ASP A 84 -5.85 6.55 -5.69
N GLU A 85 -6.42 7.74 -5.54
CA GLU A 85 -5.70 9.00 -5.78
C GLU A 85 -4.53 9.18 -4.82
N MET A 86 -4.72 8.90 -3.52
CA MET A 86 -3.63 8.95 -2.54
C MET A 86 -2.48 8.00 -2.92
N VAL A 87 -2.78 6.77 -3.33
CA VAL A 87 -1.77 5.82 -3.82
C VAL A 87 -0.99 6.42 -4.99
N ARG A 88 -1.68 6.97 -5.97
CA ARG A 88 -1.08 7.57 -7.16
C ARG A 88 -0.15 8.74 -6.81
N ARG A 89 -0.62 9.66 -5.96
CA ARG A 89 0.13 10.86 -5.55
C ARG A 89 1.37 10.55 -4.72
N LEU A 90 1.35 9.51 -3.90
CA LEU A 90 2.46 9.17 -3.00
C LEU A 90 3.42 8.12 -3.58
N ARG A 91 3.04 7.43 -4.65
CA ARG A 91 3.90 6.43 -5.32
C ARG A 91 5.25 6.99 -5.79
N PRO A 92 5.36 8.24 -6.30
CA PRO A 92 6.65 8.86 -6.62
C PRO A 92 7.63 8.89 -5.44
N VAL A 93 7.17 9.15 -4.23
CA VAL A 93 8.00 9.16 -3.03
C VAL A 93 8.59 7.77 -2.77
N PHE A 94 7.79 6.71 -2.92
CA PHE A 94 8.25 5.33 -2.77
C PHE A 94 9.13 4.85 -3.93
N ARG A 95 8.94 5.41 -5.11
CA ARG A 95 9.84 5.20 -6.26
C ARG A 95 11.20 5.80 -5.99
N ARG A 96 11.26 6.94 -5.32
CA ARG A 96 12.51 7.59 -4.90
C ARG A 96 13.17 6.84 -3.75
N ASP A 97 12.46 6.67 -2.65
CA ASP A 97 12.94 6.02 -1.42
C ASP A 97 11.77 5.68 -0.48
N ALA A 98 11.56 4.39 -0.22
CA ALA A 98 10.54 3.95 0.74
C ALA A 98 10.83 4.45 2.17
N ALA A 99 12.11 4.51 2.57
CA ALA A 99 12.48 5.01 3.88
C ALA A 99 12.14 6.49 4.05
N LEU A 100 12.24 7.30 2.98
CA LEU A 100 11.79 8.68 2.97
C LEU A 100 10.27 8.78 3.19
N GLY A 101 9.46 8.03 2.44
CA GLY A 101 8.00 8.05 2.57
C GLY A 101 7.55 7.65 3.96
N ILE A 102 8.06 6.52 4.47
CA ILE A 102 7.72 5.97 5.80
C ILE A 102 8.26 6.87 6.92
N GLY A 103 9.53 7.30 6.81
CA GLY A 103 10.21 8.08 7.83
C GLY A 103 9.74 9.53 7.91
N TYR A 104 9.32 10.14 6.79
CA TYR A 104 8.77 11.49 6.81
C TYR A 104 7.36 11.53 7.42
N GLY A 105 6.40 10.76 6.86
CA GLY A 105 5.02 11.00 7.24
C GLY A 105 4.02 9.88 7.09
N VAL A 106 4.27 8.81 6.32
CA VAL A 106 3.27 7.74 6.12
C VAL A 106 2.86 7.07 7.43
N SER A 107 3.74 7.02 8.45
CA SER A 107 3.35 6.60 9.79
C SER A 107 2.29 7.53 10.43
N SER A 108 2.31 8.82 10.10
CA SER A 108 1.27 9.75 10.53
C SER A 108 -0.09 9.42 9.90
N PHE A 109 -0.11 9.00 8.63
CA PHE A 109 -1.35 8.49 8.01
C PHE A 109 -1.89 7.26 8.75
N VAL A 110 -1.02 6.27 9.05
CA VAL A 110 -1.42 5.06 9.77
C VAL A 110 -1.98 5.37 11.16
N ALA A 111 -1.44 6.37 11.85
CA ALA A 111 -1.96 6.85 13.11
C ALA A 111 -3.31 7.59 12.93
N ALA A 112 -3.35 8.52 11.98
CA ALA A 112 -4.47 9.44 11.78
C ALA A 112 -5.76 8.73 11.37
N VAL A 113 -5.70 7.68 10.54
CA VAL A 113 -6.91 6.93 10.13
C VAL A 113 -7.71 6.37 11.31
N ASN A 114 -7.07 6.10 12.46
CA ASN A 114 -7.76 5.67 13.68
C ASN A 114 -8.60 6.81 14.28
N VAL A 115 -8.07 8.03 14.22
CA VAL A 115 -8.77 9.22 14.71
C VAL A 115 -9.86 9.66 13.74
N TRP A 116 -9.62 9.53 12.43
CA TRP A 116 -10.65 9.77 11.43
C TRP A 116 -11.82 8.80 11.55
N ALA A 117 -11.53 7.52 11.90
CA ALA A 117 -12.55 6.47 12.04
C ALA A 117 -13.35 6.54 13.34
N GLY A 118 -12.80 7.11 14.44
CA GLY A 118 -13.47 7.04 15.73
C GLY A 118 -13.34 8.29 16.60
N GLY A 119 -12.50 9.26 16.21
CA GLY A 119 -12.25 10.47 17.00
C GLY A 119 -13.43 11.42 17.04
N SER A 120 -13.61 12.09 18.19
CA SER A 120 -14.55 13.21 18.29
C SER A 120 -14.19 14.35 17.32
N ALA A 121 -15.14 15.20 16.99
CA ALA A 121 -14.90 16.36 16.13
C ALA A 121 -13.76 17.26 16.64
N ARG A 122 -13.58 17.33 17.98
CA ARG A 122 -12.46 18.04 18.61
C ARG A 122 -11.13 17.33 18.33
N GLN A 123 -11.03 16.02 18.57
CA GLN A 123 -9.81 15.23 18.32
C GLN A 123 -9.43 15.24 16.84
N GLN A 124 -10.41 15.16 15.94
CA GLN A 124 -10.16 15.25 14.49
C GLN A 124 -9.61 16.62 14.09
N ARG A 125 -10.12 17.73 14.65
CA ARG A 125 -9.57 19.07 14.40
C ARG A 125 -8.16 19.23 14.98
N GLU A 126 -7.94 18.87 16.26
CA GLU A 126 -6.63 18.92 16.90
C GLU A 126 -5.58 18.18 16.06
N LEU A 127 -5.92 16.99 15.56
CA LEU A 127 -5.00 16.20 14.73
C LEU A 127 -4.81 16.77 13.33
N SER A 128 -5.87 17.31 12.69
CA SER A 128 -5.73 17.94 11.37
C SER A 128 -4.85 19.19 11.42
N ASP A 129 -5.04 20.04 12.44
CA ASP A 129 -4.24 21.25 12.63
C ASP A 129 -2.76 20.88 12.85
N LEU A 130 -2.48 19.85 13.65
CA LEU A 130 -1.14 19.34 13.88
C LEU A 130 -0.49 18.86 12.56
N LEU A 131 -1.18 18.05 11.77
CA LEU A 131 -0.63 17.52 10.52
C LEU A 131 -0.45 18.61 9.47
N LEU A 132 -1.40 19.52 9.32
CA LEU A 132 -1.34 20.62 8.34
C LEU A 132 -0.26 21.66 8.69
N SER A 133 0.12 21.78 9.97
CA SER A 133 1.28 22.59 10.40
C SER A 133 2.63 21.88 10.25
N GLY A 134 2.68 20.68 9.66
CA GLY A 134 3.91 19.91 9.45
C GLY A 134 4.26 18.93 10.57
N GLY A 135 3.44 18.85 11.63
CA GLY A 135 3.62 17.93 12.75
C GLY A 135 3.55 16.45 12.34
N LYS A 136 4.09 15.58 13.18
CA LYS A 136 4.16 14.13 12.98
C LYS A 136 3.39 13.39 14.06
N VAL A 137 2.74 12.30 13.67
CA VAL A 137 2.00 11.43 14.59
C VAL A 137 2.50 10.00 14.43
N SER A 138 2.71 9.29 15.52
CA SER A 138 3.12 7.89 15.47
C SER A 138 2.01 6.97 15.98
N VAL A 139 1.93 5.78 15.38
CA VAL A 139 1.05 4.71 15.84
C VAL A 139 1.83 3.76 16.76
N ALA A 140 1.40 3.64 18.01
CA ALA A 140 2.05 2.84 19.05
C ALA A 140 1.18 1.63 19.43
N TYR A 141 1.12 0.65 18.53
CA TYR A 141 0.36 -0.58 18.71
C TYR A 141 1.25 -1.75 19.11
N HIS A 142 2.47 -1.79 18.57
CA HIS A 142 3.31 -2.96 18.56
C HIS A 142 3.98 -3.21 19.91
N GLU A 143 4.03 -4.48 20.30
CA GLU A 143 4.83 -5.05 21.40
C GLU A 143 5.56 -6.27 20.84
N LEU A 144 6.87 -6.37 21.02
CA LEU A 144 7.68 -7.47 20.48
C LEU A 144 7.22 -8.84 20.97
N SER A 145 6.69 -8.90 22.19
CA SER A 145 6.18 -10.14 22.81
C SER A 145 4.91 -10.68 22.16
N HIS A 146 4.13 -9.83 21.48
CA HIS A 146 2.83 -10.19 20.91
C HIS A 146 2.76 -10.08 19.39
N GLY A 147 3.65 -9.33 18.77
CA GLY A 147 3.72 -9.17 17.31
C GLY A 147 2.39 -8.74 16.68
N ASN A 148 1.87 -9.55 15.76
CA ASN A 148 0.60 -9.27 15.07
C ASN A 148 -0.65 -9.65 15.88
N ASP A 149 -0.51 -10.34 17.01
CA ASP A 149 -1.61 -10.67 17.93
C ASP A 149 -1.88 -9.50 18.89
N PHE A 150 -2.23 -8.34 18.31
CA PHE A 150 -2.38 -7.08 19.03
C PHE A 150 -3.50 -7.11 20.09
N LEU A 151 -4.45 -8.05 20.00
CA LEU A 151 -5.48 -8.24 21.02
C LEU A 151 -4.93 -8.87 22.31
N ARG A 152 -3.70 -9.40 22.28
CA ARG A 152 -3.00 -9.89 23.46
C ARG A 152 -2.03 -8.88 24.06
N ASN A 153 -1.95 -7.67 23.52
CA ASN A 153 -1.09 -6.63 24.05
C ASN A 153 -1.25 -6.47 25.56
N ALA A 154 -0.10 -6.35 26.24
CA ALA A 154 -0.03 -6.26 27.70
C ALA A 154 0.02 -4.82 28.22
N PHE A 155 0.29 -3.83 27.36
CA PHE A 155 0.26 -2.41 27.70
C PHE A 155 -1.12 -2.00 28.22
N ARG A 156 -1.16 -1.39 29.43
CA ARG A 156 -2.40 -1.13 30.15
C ARG A 156 -2.70 0.36 30.31
N ALA A 157 -3.99 0.68 30.37
CA ALA A 157 -4.52 1.96 30.80
C ALA A 157 -5.65 1.70 31.79
N TYR A 158 -5.45 2.03 33.06
CA TYR A 158 -6.40 1.79 34.14
C TYR A 158 -6.74 3.08 34.88
N PRO A 159 -7.96 3.21 35.45
CA PRO A 159 -8.38 4.43 36.11
C PRO A 159 -7.57 4.70 37.38
N ASP A 160 -7.31 5.99 37.65
CA ASP A 160 -6.86 6.46 38.97
C ASP A 160 -8.06 6.92 39.82
N HIS A 161 -7.77 7.46 41.01
CA HIS A 161 -8.80 7.92 41.95
C HIS A 161 -9.51 9.21 41.50
N ASP A 162 -8.89 9.98 40.59
CA ASP A 162 -9.39 11.27 40.12
C ASP A 162 -10.12 11.14 38.77
N GLY A 163 -10.34 9.91 38.29
CA GLY A 163 -11.00 9.66 37.00
C GLY A 163 -10.11 9.84 35.78
N ASN A 164 -8.79 9.99 35.96
CA ASN A 164 -7.82 9.91 34.85
C ASN A 164 -7.42 8.46 34.58
N LEU A 165 -6.58 8.25 33.58
CA LEU A 165 -5.97 6.96 33.28
C LEU A 165 -4.48 6.96 33.64
N LEU A 166 -4.01 5.87 34.22
CA LEU A 166 -2.60 5.58 34.40
C LEU A 166 -2.15 4.61 33.29
N LEU A 167 -1.19 5.04 32.49
CA LEU A 167 -0.60 4.23 31.43
C LEU A 167 0.63 3.49 31.95
N ASP A 168 0.72 2.18 31.67
CA ASP A 168 1.80 1.35 32.16
C ASP A 168 2.17 0.26 31.14
N GLY A 169 3.47 0.13 30.84
CA GLY A 169 4.02 -0.85 29.91
C GLY A 169 4.91 -0.25 28.84
N VAL A 170 5.24 -1.04 27.83
CA VAL A 170 6.17 -0.66 26.76
C VAL A 170 5.53 -0.90 25.39
N LYS A 171 5.66 0.09 24.52
CA LYS A 171 5.39 -0.04 23.07
C LYS A 171 6.73 -0.03 22.33
N GLU A 172 6.90 -0.92 21.37
CA GLU A 172 8.19 -1.17 20.77
C GLU A 172 8.13 -1.09 19.25
N VAL A 173 9.28 -0.78 18.63
CA VAL A 173 9.43 -0.66 17.17
C VAL A 173 8.46 0.39 16.59
N ILE A 174 8.31 1.51 17.29
CA ILE A 174 7.43 2.60 16.90
C ILE A 174 8.19 3.56 15.99
N ASN A 175 7.73 3.71 14.74
CA ASN A 175 8.33 4.65 13.80
C ASN A 175 8.06 6.10 14.23
N ASN A 176 9.09 6.94 14.10
CA ASN A 176 9.08 8.33 14.52
C ASN A 176 8.79 8.56 16.02
N ALA A 177 9.02 7.57 16.90
CA ALA A 177 8.77 7.75 18.33
C ALA A 177 9.44 9.02 18.91
N HIS A 178 10.69 9.32 18.50
CA HIS A 178 11.43 10.53 18.90
C HIS A 178 10.96 11.81 18.20
N ARG A 179 10.40 11.69 16.99
CA ARG A 179 10.07 12.83 16.10
C ARG A 179 8.59 13.21 16.17
N ALA A 180 7.76 12.38 16.77
CA ALA A 180 6.32 12.58 16.83
C ALA A 180 5.95 13.67 17.85
N ASP A 181 5.00 14.50 17.45
CA ASP A 181 4.35 15.51 18.28
C ASP A 181 3.12 14.92 19.00
N ALA A 182 2.61 13.78 18.50
CA ALA A 182 1.55 13.02 19.14
C ALA A 182 1.70 11.52 18.88
N TRP A 183 1.09 10.71 19.73
CA TRP A 183 1.04 9.25 19.60
C TRP A 183 -0.40 8.75 19.66
N VAL A 184 -0.74 7.82 18.74
CA VAL A 184 -1.96 7.03 18.80
C VAL A 184 -1.61 5.68 19.43
N VAL A 185 -2.01 5.48 20.68
CA VAL A 185 -1.60 4.34 21.50
C VAL A 185 -2.74 3.35 21.66
N PHE A 186 -2.48 2.07 21.44
CA PHE A 186 -3.41 0.98 21.69
C PHE A 186 -3.13 0.37 23.06
N ALA A 187 -4.11 0.41 23.95
CA ALA A 187 -3.95 0.02 25.35
C ALA A 187 -5.10 -0.88 25.83
N ARG A 188 -4.77 -1.86 26.66
CA ARG A 188 -5.75 -2.67 27.38
C ARG A 188 -6.40 -1.81 28.47
N THR A 189 -7.71 -1.64 28.40
CA THR A 189 -8.51 -0.85 29.36
C THR A 189 -9.47 -1.70 30.17
N ASP A 190 -9.55 -3.01 29.89
CA ASP A 190 -10.35 -3.98 30.66
C ASP A 190 -9.50 -5.22 30.94
N GLU A 191 -9.55 -5.76 32.17
CA GLU A 191 -8.83 -6.99 32.54
C GLU A 191 -9.43 -8.23 31.88
N LYS A 192 -10.75 -8.25 31.64
CA LYS A 192 -11.42 -9.35 30.95
C LYS A 192 -11.01 -9.35 29.47
N SER A 193 -10.44 -10.45 29.02
CA SER A 193 -10.11 -10.62 27.62
C SER A 193 -11.37 -10.75 26.77
N SER A 194 -11.63 -9.78 25.93
CA SER A 194 -12.75 -9.74 25.00
C SER A 194 -12.42 -8.85 23.80
N GLY A 195 -13.26 -8.83 22.78
CA GLY A 195 -13.15 -7.87 21.67
C GLY A 195 -13.27 -6.40 22.12
N ARG A 196 -13.72 -6.14 23.35
CA ARG A 196 -13.87 -4.80 23.93
C ARG A 196 -12.85 -4.51 25.06
N SER A 197 -11.80 -5.27 25.18
CA SER A 197 -10.79 -5.10 26.24
C SER A 197 -9.78 -3.99 25.96
N HIS A 198 -9.75 -3.40 24.77
CA HIS A 198 -8.76 -2.40 24.37
C HIS A 198 -9.39 -1.09 23.89
N SER A 199 -8.68 -0.01 24.14
CA SER A 199 -9.03 1.34 23.67
C SER A 199 -7.84 1.94 22.91
N ILE A 200 -8.14 2.96 22.10
CA ILE A 200 -7.14 3.81 21.45
C ILE A 200 -7.11 5.15 22.19
N LEU A 201 -5.91 5.66 22.43
CA LEU A 201 -5.70 6.98 23.03
C LEU A 201 -4.93 7.87 22.04
N LEU A 202 -5.34 9.13 21.92
CA LEU A 202 -4.58 10.17 21.21
C LEU A 202 -3.85 11.01 22.26
N LEU A 203 -2.52 10.86 22.31
CA LEU A 203 -1.64 11.50 23.27
C LEU A 203 -0.85 12.61 22.58
N ASP A 204 -0.90 13.79 23.14
CA ASP A 204 -0.12 14.94 22.70
C ASP A 204 1.18 15.03 23.48
N ARG A 205 2.32 15.17 22.79
CA ARG A 205 3.66 15.19 23.40
C ARG A 205 3.85 16.38 24.31
N GLN A 206 3.39 17.57 23.90
CA GLN A 206 3.55 18.79 24.69
C GLN A 206 2.81 18.68 26.02
N GLN A 207 1.63 18.06 26.01
CA GLN A 207 0.85 17.83 27.25
C GLN A 207 1.50 16.79 28.16
N LEU A 208 2.33 15.90 27.63
CA LEU A 208 3.06 14.88 28.37
C LEU A 208 4.50 15.30 28.72
N GLN A 209 4.89 16.55 28.44
CA GLN A 209 6.25 17.00 28.70
C GLN A 209 6.66 16.82 30.17
N SER A 210 5.77 17.17 31.12
CA SER A 210 6.03 16.96 32.55
C SER A 210 6.25 15.49 32.92
N ALA A 211 5.52 14.56 32.27
CA ALA A 211 5.70 13.12 32.47
C ALA A 211 7.02 12.63 31.85
N ILE A 212 7.45 13.22 30.73
CA ILE A 212 8.77 12.96 30.13
C ILE A 212 9.87 13.44 31.08
N ASP A 213 9.77 14.65 31.59
CA ASP A 213 10.77 15.25 32.51
C ASP A 213 10.85 14.48 33.86
N ALA A 214 9.73 13.92 34.30
CA ALA A 214 9.66 13.08 35.51
C ALA A 214 10.09 11.63 35.27
N GLY A 215 10.36 11.20 34.03
CA GLY A 215 10.69 9.81 33.70
C GLY A 215 9.50 8.85 33.75
N GLU A 216 8.28 9.35 33.80
CA GLU A 216 7.05 8.54 33.72
C GLU A 216 6.77 8.11 32.26
N LEU A 217 7.24 8.88 31.28
CA LEU A 217 7.28 8.55 29.86
C LEU A 217 8.72 8.64 29.36
N GLU A 218 9.29 7.52 28.96
CA GLU A 218 10.63 7.42 28.40
C GLU A 218 10.56 7.03 26.91
N ILE A 219 11.24 7.77 26.03
CA ILE A 219 11.43 7.39 24.65
C ILE A 219 12.75 6.62 24.57
N LEU A 220 12.65 5.30 24.28
CA LEU A 220 13.78 4.38 24.32
C LEU A 220 14.74 4.60 23.14
N THR A 221 15.93 4.02 23.24
CA THR A 221 16.96 4.09 22.20
C THR A 221 16.45 3.56 20.86
N ARG A 222 16.88 4.21 19.78
CA ARG A 222 16.53 3.83 18.40
C ARG A 222 17.06 2.44 18.06
N TYR A 223 16.20 1.63 17.43
CA TYR A 223 16.58 0.31 16.91
C TYR A 223 17.42 0.43 15.62
N ARG A 224 18.41 -0.44 15.50
CA ARG A 224 19.14 -0.65 14.23
C ARG A 224 18.39 -1.68 13.40
N THR A 225 18.07 -1.34 12.15
CA THR A 225 17.27 -2.18 11.27
C THR A 225 18.05 -2.65 10.04
N ALA A 226 17.68 -3.79 9.48
CA ALA A 226 18.29 -4.33 8.27
C ALA A 226 17.92 -3.50 7.02
N GLY A 227 16.63 -3.14 6.89
CA GLY A 227 16.09 -2.26 5.84
C GLY A 227 15.45 -1.03 6.46
N VAL A 228 15.04 -0.10 5.62
CA VAL A 228 14.50 1.23 6.00
C VAL A 228 15.34 1.88 7.10
N ARG A 229 16.66 1.83 6.94
CA ARG A 229 17.61 2.22 7.97
C ARG A 229 17.46 3.66 8.44
N ALA A 230 16.94 4.51 7.58
CA ALA A 230 16.69 5.91 7.86
C ALA A 230 15.45 6.16 8.75
N CYS A 231 14.57 5.17 8.92
CA CYS A 231 13.40 5.31 9.79
C CYS A 231 13.80 5.36 11.27
N HIS A 232 13.14 6.24 12.03
CA HIS A 232 13.39 6.46 13.44
C HIS A 232 12.54 5.53 14.32
N LEU A 233 12.82 4.22 14.26
CA LEU A 233 12.13 3.21 15.04
C LEU A 233 12.69 3.18 16.48
N ALA A 234 11.83 3.40 17.48
CA ALA A 234 12.21 3.33 18.90
C ALA A 234 11.07 2.75 19.75
N GLY A 235 11.24 2.68 21.05
CA GLY A 235 10.19 2.28 21.98
C GLY A 235 9.66 3.47 22.77
N LEU A 236 8.48 3.29 23.38
CA LEU A 236 7.85 4.19 24.33
C LEU A 236 7.56 3.38 25.59
N LYS A 237 8.17 3.77 26.73
CA LYS A 237 7.93 3.14 28.02
C LYS A 237 7.15 4.10 28.91
N PHE A 238 6.04 3.63 29.42
CA PHE A 238 5.18 4.34 30.35
C PHE A 238 5.26 3.66 31.72
N SER A 239 5.45 4.45 32.76
CA SER A 239 5.54 4.01 34.17
C SER A 239 4.50 4.79 34.98
N ARG A 240 3.26 4.29 35.00
CA ARG A 240 2.12 4.92 35.65
C ARG A 240 1.88 6.37 35.16
N CYS A 241 2.17 6.66 33.91
CA CYS A 241 1.99 7.98 33.33
C CYS A 241 0.52 8.39 33.31
N ARG A 242 0.19 9.51 33.94
CA ARG A 242 -1.19 10.01 34.09
C ARG A 242 -1.65 10.75 32.82
N VAL A 243 -2.82 10.37 32.32
CA VAL A 243 -3.48 11.03 31.17
C VAL A 243 -4.96 11.20 31.40
N PRO A 244 -5.59 12.30 30.90
CA PRO A 244 -7.03 12.50 31.00
C PRO A 244 -7.83 11.41 30.25
N VAL A 245 -8.95 10.95 30.80
CA VAL A 245 -9.83 9.97 30.16
C VAL A 245 -10.38 10.47 28.81
N GLY A 246 -10.51 11.79 28.64
CA GLY A 246 -10.91 12.42 27.36
C GLY A 246 -9.93 12.22 26.19
N ARG A 247 -8.78 11.57 26.42
CA ARG A 247 -7.82 11.16 25.37
C ARG A 247 -8.22 9.85 24.69
N ILE A 248 -9.19 9.11 25.23
CA ILE A 248 -9.74 7.92 24.54
C ILE A 248 -10.42 8.37 23.23
N VAL A 249 -10.10 7.69 22.15
CA VAL A 249 -10.73 7.83 20.82
C VAL A 249 -12.00 7.01 20.82
N ALA A 250 -13.13 7.63 20.50
CA ALA A 250 -14.49 7.08 20.64
C ALA A 250 -14.84 6.67 22.08
N SER A 251 -15.30 5.46 22.29
CA SER A 251 -15.67 4.92 23.59
C SER A 251 -14.61 3.95 24.14
N ARG A 252 -14.58 3.81 25.46
CA ARG A 252 -13.75 2.78 26.10
C ARG A 252 -14.13 1.39 25.59
N GLY A 253 -13.12 0.61 25.18
CA GLY A 253 -13.32 -0.74 24.65
C GLY A 253 -13.58 -0.82 23.15
N SER A 254 -13.64 0.30 22.41
CA SER A 254 -13.83 0.29 20.94
C SER A 254 -12.54 0.16 20.13
N GLY A 255 -11.38 0.03 20.79
CA GLY A 255 -10.08 0.09 20.14
C GLY A 255 -9.87 -0.98 19.06
N ALA A 256 -10.30 -2.21 19.29
CA ALA A 256 -10.18 -3.29 18.32
C ALA A 256 -11.01 -3.02 17.05
N GLU A 257 -12.25 -2.57 17.22
CA GLU A 257 -13.15 -2.26 16.09
C GLU A 257 -12.59 -1.11 15.22
N ILE A 258 -12.19 -0.01 15.85
CA ILE A 258 -11.60 1.14 15.15
C ILE A 258 -10.34 0.70 14.39
N SER A 259 -9.46 -0.08 15.03
CA SER A 259 -8.24 -0.58 14.41
C SER A 259 -8.54 -1.43 13.16
N LEU A 260 -9.49 -2.35 13.25
CA LEU A 260 -9.85 -3.22 12.13
C LEU A 260 -10.46 -2.46 10.95
N ARG A 261 -11.26 -1.40 11.21
CA ARG A 261 -11.74 -0.49 10.15
C ARG A 261 -10.60 0.32 9.53
N SER A 262 -9.76 0.94 10.35
CA SER A 262 -8.59 1.72 9.91
C SER A 262 -7.61 0.89 9.10
N PHE A 263 -7.39 -0.36 9.49
CA PHE A 263 -6.49 -1.29 8.79
C PHE A 263 -6.96 -1.60 7.37
N GLN A 264 -8.23 -1.54 7.05
CA GLN A 264 -8.71 -1.76 5.69
C GLN A 264 -8.12 -0.71 4.74
N VAL A 265 -8.10 0.54 5.16
CA VAL A 265 -7.51 1.62 4.35
C VAL A 265 -6.00 1.46 4.20
N THR A 266 -5.29 1.30 5.31
CA THR A 266 -3.82 1.25 5.29
C THR A 266 -3.27 -0.02 4.65
N ARG A 267 -3.97 -1.16 4.75
CA ARG A 267 -3.62 -2.42 4.09
C ARG A 267 -3.72 -2.36 2.56
N ILE A 268 -4.49 -1.40 2.02
CA ILE A 268 -4.58 -1.16 0.57
C ILE A 268 -3.54 -0.12 0.15
N VAL A 269 -3.51 1.02 0.83
CA VAL A 269 -2.73 2.19 0.42
C VAL A 269 -1.22 1.93 0.49
N LEU A 270 -0.72 1.32 1.58
CA LEU A 270 0.71 1.09 1.76
C LEU A 270 1.31 0.13 0.71
N PRO A 271 0.75 -1.05 0.43
CA PRO A 271 1.25 -1.89 -0.65
C PRO A 271 1.12 -1.23 -2.03
N GLY A 272 0.07 -0.43 -2.26
CA GLY A 272 -0.11 0.33 -3.49
C GLY A 272 0.99 1.35 -3.75
N MET A 273 1.44 2.06 -2.72
CA MET A 273 2.60 2.97 -2.80
C MET A 273 3.89 2.19 -3.09
N ALA A 274 4.08 1.03 -2.45
CA ALA A 274 5.28 0.22 -2.56
C ALA A 274 5.52 -0.37 -3.97
N ILE A 275 4.51 -0.40 -4.84
CA ILE A 275 4.67 -0.74 -6.26
C ILE A 275 5.72 0.18 -6.92
N GLY A 276 5.85 1.43 -6.46
CA GLY A 276 6.90 2.35 -6.90
C GLY A 276 8.32 1.83 -6.70
N MET A 277 8.55 1.00 -5.67
CA MET A 277 9.86 0.37 -5.45
C MET A 277 10.20 -0.65 -6.54
N LEU A 278 9.22 -1.44 -6.98
CA LEU A 278 9.41 -2.40 -8.08
C LEU A 278 9.55 -1.68 -9.42
N ASP A 279 8.83 -0.57 -9.63
CA ASP A 279 8.98 0.29 -10.81
C ASP A 279 10.45 0.77 -10.95
N THR A 280 11.05 1.30 -9.88
CA THR A 280 12.47 1.66 -9.86
C THR A 280 13.38 0.46 -10.14
N ALA A 281 13.15 -0.67 -9.48
CA ALA A 281 13.98 -1.85 -9.63
C ALA A 281 13.94 -2.39 -11.06
N LEU A 282 12.77 -2.47 -11.67
CA LEU A 282 12.60 -2.90 -13.05
C LEU A 282 13.35 -1.96 -14.01
N ARG A 283 13.21 -0.64 -13.84
CA ARG A 283 13.90 0.38 -14.64
C ARG A 283 15.43 0.23 -14.57
N VAL A 284 15.97 0.06 -13.36
CA VAL A 284 17.41 -0.15 -13.13
C VAL A 284 17.91 -1.41 -13.85
N VAL A 285 17.15 -2.51 -13.77
CA VAL A 285 17.54 -3.78 -14.38
C VAL A 285 17.40 -3.74 -15.91
N VAL A 286 16.40 -3.06 -16.44
CA VAL A 286 16.26 -2.84 -17.89
C VAL A 286 17.42 -2.00 -18.41
N GLY A 287 17.81 -0.93 -17.71
CA GLY A 287 19.03 -0.15 -18.05
C GLY A 287 20.27 -1.02 -18.09
N PHE A 288 20.52 -1.81 -17.05
CA PHE A 288 21.62 -2.77 -17.01
C PHE A 288 21.57 -3.75 -18.20
N ALA A 289 20.42 -4.34 -18.48
CA ALA A 289 20.27 -5.34 -19.53
C ALA A 289 20.49 -4.78 -20.94
N ARG A 290 20.23 -3.49 -21.16
CA ARG A 290 20.47 -2.77 -22.43
C ARG A 290 21.96 -2.51 -22.66
N GLU A 291 22.74 -2.27 -21.61
CA GLU A 291 24.17 -1.94 -21.69
C GLU A 291 25.06 -3.19 -21.68
N ARG A 292 24.72 -4.16 -20.84
CA ARG A 292 25.57 -5.34 -20.59
C ARG A 292 25.54 -6.33 -21.74
N ARG A 293 26.72 -6.78 -22.15
CA ARG A 293 26.88 -7.87 -23.14
C ARG A 293 27.38 -9.14 -22.47
N LEU A 294 26.72 -10.26 -22.75
CA LEU A 294 27.09 -11.62 -22.34
C LEU A 294 26.80 -12.58 -23.52
N TYR A 295 27.61 -13.60 -23.69
CA TYR A 295 27.43 -14.62 -24.74
C TYR A 295 27.28 -14.05 -26.17
N GLY A 296 27.94 -12.92 -26.45
CA GLY A 296 27.89 -12.27 -27.75
C GLY A 296 26.69 -11.35 -28.03
N ALA A 297 25.70 -11.31 -27.13
CA ALA A 297 24.48 -10.49 -27.24
C ALA A 297 24.35 -9.50 -26.09
N ARG A 298 23.48 -8.51 -26.21
CA ARG A 298 23.03 -7.71 -25.04
C ARG A 298 22.19 -8.60 -24.15
N VAL A 299 22.26 -8.39 -22.84
CA VAL A 299 21.49 -9.18 -21.86
C VAL A 299 19.99 -9.09 -22.14
N ILE A 300 19.49 -7.92 -22.57
CA ILE A 300 18.09 -7.71 -22.92
C ILE A 300 17.63 -8.52 -24.16
N GLU A 301 18.57 -8.98 -24.99
CA GLU A 301 18.28 -9.76 -26.19
C GLU A 301 18.18 -11.28 -25.89
N LEU A 302 18.62 -11.71 -24.70
CA LEU A 302 18.60 -13.12 -24.30
C LEU A 302 17.15 -13.58 -24.01
N PRO A 303 16.68 -14.66 -24.64
CA PRO A 303 15.27 -15.10 -24.52
C PRO A 303 14.80 -15.31 -23.08
N TYR A 304 15.64 -15.90 -22.22
CA TYR A 304 15.34 -16.08 -20.80
C TYR A 304 15.12 -14.74 -20.08
N VAL A 305 15.99 -13.76 -20.33
CA VAL A 305 15.90 -12.43 -19.71
C VAL A 305 14.64 -11.69 -20.19
N ARG A 306 14.34 -11.76 -21.49
CA ARG A 306 13.10 -11.19 -22.06
C ARG A 306 11.86 -11.75 -21.38
N SER A 307 11.78 -13.08 -21.25
CA SER A 307 10.67 -13.73 -20.53
C SER A 307 10.60 -13.29 -19.07
N ALA A 308 11.72 -13.22 -18.36
CA ALA A 308 11.77 -12.83 -16.96
C ALA A 308 11.38 -11.36 -16.74
N LEU A 309 11.82 -10.43 -17.59
CA LEU A 309 11.42 -9.02 -17.54
C LEU A 309 9.93 -8.85 -17.86
N SER A 310 9.43 -9.58 -18.87
CA SER A 310 7.99 -9.59 -19.21
C SER A 310 7.17 -10.10 -18.04
N ASP A 311 7.59 -11.18 -17.38
CA ASP A 311 6.94 -11.74 -16.21
C ASP A 311 6.86 -10.73 -15.05
N VAL A 312 7.96 -9.98 -14.79
CA VAL A 312 7.99 -8.93 -13.75
C VAL A 312 7.05 -7.77 -14.08
N MET A 313 7.02 -7.32 -15.33
CA MET A 313 6.10 -6.27 -15.77
C MET A 313 4.64 -6.67 -15.57
N VAL A 314 4.31 -7.90 -15.92
CA VAL A 314 2.97 -8.46 -15.76
C VAL A 314 2.58 -8.61 -14.29
N ASP A 315 3.51 -9.04 -13.42
CA ASP A 315 3.29 -9.12 -11.98
C ASP A 315 3.06 -7.71 -11.38
N LEU A 316 3.81 -6.70 -11.83
CA LEU A 316 3.61 -5.30 -11.42
C LEU A 316 2.21 -4.80 -11.82
N LEU A 317 1.80 -5.01 -13.07
CA LEU A 317 0.47 -4.63 -13.56
C LEU A 317 -0.64 -5.38 -12.80
N SER A 318 -0.46 -6.67 -12.54
CA SER A 318 -1.42 -7.47 -11.77
C SER A 318 -1.60 -6.95 -10.33
N ALA A 319 -0.50 -6.57 -9.69
CA ALA A 319 -0.51 -5.95 -8.38
C ALA A 319 -1.23 -4.60 -8.41
N ASP A 320 -0.99 -3.79 -9.43
CA ASP A 320 -1.59 -2.46 -9.57
C ASP A 320 -3.10 -2.54 -9.89
N CYS A 321 -3.54 -3.49 -10.73
CA CYS A 321 -4.95 -3.79 -10.97
C CYS A 321 -5.68 -4.14 -9.66
N LEU A 322 -5.09 -5.03 -8.85
CA LEU A 322 -5.67 -5.43 -7.57
C LEU A 322 -5.75 -4.25 -6.60
N VAL A 323 -4.71 -3.42 -6.52
CA VAL A 323 -4.70 -2.22 -5.67
C VAL A 323 -5.76 -1.23 -6.13
N ARG A 324 -5.91 -0.97 -7.43
CA ARG A 324 -6.93 -0.07 -7.99
C ARG A 324 -8.33 -0.54 -7.60
N ALA A 325 -8.65 -1.81 -7.88
CA ALA A 325 -9.96 -2.37 -7.54
C ALA A 325 -10.26 -2.28 -6.04
N ALA A 326 -9.29 -2.64 -5.20
CA ALA A 326 -9.44 -2.60 -3.75
C ALA A 326 -9.55 -1.16 -3.20
N ALA A 327 -8.78 -0.21 -3.72
CA ALA A 327 -8.85 1.19 -3.30
C ALA A 327 -10.22 1.81 -3.62
N ARG A 328 -10.73 1.55 -4.82
CA ARG A 328 -12.06 2.01 -5.24
C ARG A 328 -13.19 1.31 -4.48
N SER A 329 -12.98 0.05 -4.08
CA SER A 329 -13.95 -0.72 -3.28
C SER A 329 -14.24 -0.11 -1.91
N LEU A 330 -13.29 0.63 -1.32
CA LEU A 330 -13.51 1.38 -0.06
C LEU A 330 -14.66 2.38 -0.16
N HIS A 331 -14.95 2.86 -1.37
CA HIS A 331 -16.02 3.81 -1.65
C HIS A 331 -17.28 3.13 -2.19
N LEU A 332 -17.13 2.12 -3.05
CA LEU A 332 -18.22 1.53 -3.83
C LEU A 332 -18.85 0.31 -3.16
N VAL A 333 -18.05 -0.46 -2.40
CA VAL A 333 -18.48 -1.68 -1.70
C VAL A 333 -17.82 -1.79 -0.32
N PRO A 334 -17.93 -0.77 0.54
CA PRO A 334 -17.22 -0.71 1.83
C PRO A 334 -17.54 -1.89 2.74
N ALA A 335 -18.72 -2.46 2.63
CA ALA A 335 -19.12 -3.65 3.38
C ALA A 335 -18.31 -4.92 3.02
N HIS A 336 -17.54 -4.91 1.93
CA HIS A 336 -16.68 -6.02 1.49
C HIS A 336 -15.18 -5.70 1.57
N ALA A 337 -14.83 -4.47 1.91
CA ALA A 337 -13.46 -3.97 1.90
C ALA A 337 -12.50 -4.74 2.81
N SER A 338 -12.98 -5.36 3.91
CA SER A 338 -12.16 -6.15 4.83
C SER A 338 -11.45 -7.32 4.13
N VAL A 339 -12.13 -7.97 3.16
CA VAL A 339 -11.59 -9.07 2.36
C VAL A 339 -10.58 -8.55 1.34
N TYR A 340 -10.93 -7.49 0.61
CA TYR A 340 -10.04 -6.93 -0.42
C TYR A 340 -8.78 -6.33 0.18
N ALA A 341 -8.88 -5.64 1.32
CA ALA A 341 -7.73 -5.10 2.04
C ALA A 341 -6.78 -6.20 2.53
N ALA A 342 -7.30 -7.29 3.07
CA ALA A 342 -6.50 -8.45 3.46
C ALA A 342 -5.82 -9.10 2.25
N THR A 343 -6.53 -9.20 1.13
CA THR A 343 -6.00 -9.73 -0.14
C THR A 343 -4.83 -8.90 -0.66
N VAL A 344 -4.99 -7.58 -0.75
CA VAL A 344 -3.92 -6.66 -1.19
C VAL A 344 -2.70 -6.77 -0.29
N LYS A 345 -2.91 -6.72 1.03
CA LYS A 345 -1.81 -6.75 2.01
C LYS A 345 -1.07 -8.07 2.03
N TYR A 346 -1.71 -9.18 1.68
CA TYR A 346 -1.07 -10.47 1.51
C TYR A 346 -0.34 -10.58 0.17
N LEU A 347 -1.07 -10.33 -0.93
CA LEU A 347 -0.62 -10.72 -2.26
C LEU A 347 0.36 -9.73 -2.89
N VAL A 348 0.10 -8.42 -2.76
CA VAL A 348 0.94 -7.41 -3.41
C VAL A 348 2.39 -7.49 -2.91
N PRO A 349 2.70 -7.49 -1.58
CA PRO A 349 4.08 -7.65 -1.13
C PRO A 349 4.73 -8.96 -1.54
N LEU A 350 3.95 -10.04 -1.71
CA LEU A 350 4.46 -11.33 -2.21
C LEU A 350 4.91 -11.20 -3.67
N LEU A 351 4.07 -10.64 -4.55
CA LEU A 351 4.40 -10.39 -5.96
C LEU A 351 5.64 -9.49 -6.09
N LEU A 352 5.68 -8.38 -5.34
CA LEU A 352 6.81 -7.45 -5.38
C LEU A 352 8.11 -8.14 -4.97
N ARG A 353 8.09 -8.97 -3.92
CA ARG A 353 9.27 -9.69 -3.43
C ARG A 353 9.77 -10.74 -4.44
N GLU A 354 8.87 -11.50 -5.04
CA GLU A 354 9.22 -12.51 -6.04
C GLU A 354 9.80 -11.85 -7.30
N SER A 355 9.21 -10.74 -7.73
CA SER A 355 9.71 -9.93 -8.84
C SER A 355 11.10 -9.34 -8.56
N MET A 356 11.33 -8.81 -7.35
CA MET A 356 12.67 -8.34 -6.92
C MET A 356 13.71 -9.47 -6.96
N ASN A 357 13.35 -10.67 -6.51
CA ASN A 357 14.25 -11.83 -6.58
C ASN A 357 14.58 -12.19 -8.05
N THR A 358 13.59 -12.17 -8.93
CA THR A 358 13.81 -12.41 -10.37
C THR A 358 14.77 -11.37 -10.97
N LEU A 359 14.56 -10.10 -10.66
CA LEU A 359 15.42 -9.00 -11.12
C LEU A 359 16.84 -9.12 -10.56
N SER A 360 17.02 -9.56 -9.31
CA SER A 360 18.33 -9.75 -8.71
C SER A 360 19.17 -10.79 -9.44
N VAL A 361 18.53 -11.85 -9.95
CA VAL A 361 19.21 -12.89 -10.75
C VAL A 361 19.73 -12.30 -12.07
N ILE A 362 18.98 -11.40 -12.71
CA ILE A 362 19.41 -10.73 -13.95
C ILE A 362 20.63 -9.82 -13.70
N LEU A 363 20.61 -9.05 -12.60
CA LEU A 363 21.75 -8.22 -12.19
C LEU A 363 22.97 -9.03 -11.78
N GLY A 364 22.77 -10.26 -11.29
CA GLY A 364 23.82 -11.13 -10.77
C GLY A 364 24.59 -10.49 -9.61
N ALA A 365 25.93 -10.60 -9.63
CA ALA A 365 26.77 -10.06 -8.56
C ALA A 365 26.60 -8.55 -8.32
N ARG A 366 26.15 -7.78 -9.30
CA ARG A 366 25.90 -6.34 -9.15
C ARG A 366 24.75 -6.02 -8.19
N ALA A 367 23.82 -6.97 -7.97
CA ALA A 367 22.75 -6.80 -6.98
C ALA A 367 23.27 -6.71 -5.52
N TYR A 368 24.51 -7.17 -5.26
CA TYR A 368 25.16 -7.14 -3.96
C TYR A 368 26.11 -5.96 -3.75
N LEU A 369 26.42 -5.22 -4.83
CA LEU A 369 27.31 -4.05 -4.73
C LEU A 369 26.53 -2.87 -4.15
N ARG A 370 27.15 -2.18 -3.19
CA ARG A 370 26.57 -0.98 -2.54
C ARG A 370 26.96 0.31 -3.25
N ASP A 371 27.81 0.22 -4.27
CA ASP A 371 28.32 1.33 -5.05
C ASP A 371 27.97 1.17 -6.53
N GLY A 372 28.01 2.27 -7.27
CA GLY A 372 27.76 2.33 -8.69
C GLY A 372 26.28 2.53 -9.08
N PRO A 373 25.98 2.55 -10.40
CA PRO A 373 24.69 3.01 -10.91
C PRO A 373 23.50 2.09 -10.56
N TYR A 374 23.76 0.86 -10.16
CA TYR A 374 22.73 -0.13 -9.83
C TYR A 374 22.53 -0.34 -8.33
N ALA A 375 23.28 0.36 -7.48
CA ALA A 375 23.28 0.18 -6.02
C ALA A 375 21.90 0.46 -5.39
N ILE A 376 21.11 1.35 -5.98
CA ILE A 376 19.74 1.65 -5.51
C ILE A 376 18.84 0.41 -5.56
N PHE A 377 19.07 -0.54 -6.49
CA PHE A 377 18.34 -1.81 -6.51
C PHE A 377 18.50 -2.58 -5.20
N GLY A 378 19.73 -2.70 -4.69
CA GLY A 378 20.00 -3.36 -3.41
C GLY A 378 19.28 -2.72 -2.24
N LYS A 379 19.17 -1.37 -2.22
CA LYS A 379 18.40 -0.66 -1.22
C LYS A 379 16.90 -0.97 -1.33
N MET A 380 16.32 -0.89 -2.53
CA MET A 380 14.91 -1.20 -2.75
C MET A 380 14.56 -2.63 -2.33
N MET A 381 15.39 -3.61 -2.71
CA MET A 381 15.22 -5.01 -2.33
C MET A 381 15.30 -5.23 -0.82
N ARG A 382 16.22 -4.55 -0.12
CA ARG A 382 16.40 -4.65 1.33
C ARG A 382 15.26 -3.97 2.12
N ASP A 383 14.70 -2.88 1.59
CA ASP A 383 13.67 -2.10 2.26
C ASP A 383 12.26 -2.67 2.02
N LEU A 384 12.04 -3.38 0.92
CA LEU A 384 10.72 -3.93 0.56
C LEU A 384 10.08 -4.84 1.63
N PRO A 385 10.79 -5.69 2.38
CA PRO A 385 10.17 -6.55 3.39
C PRO A 385 9.34 -5.83 4.46
N ILE A 386 9.59 -4.54 4.72
CA ILE A 386 8.79 -3.74 5.65
C ILE A 386 7.30 -3.74 5.27
N VAL A 387 7.00 -3.77 3.96
CA VAL A 387 5.62 -3.79 3.46
C VAL A 387 4.90 -5.10 3.81
N SER A 388 5.65 -6.20 3.96
CA SER A 388 5.10 -7.51 4.35
C SER A 388 4.84 -7.64 5.84
N VAL A 389 5.65 -6.98 6.70
CA VAL A 389 5.64 -7.22 8.15
C VAL A 389 4.98 -6.09 8.93
N ALA A 390 5.08 -4.84 8.48
CA ALA A 390 4.53 -3.71 9.19
C ALA A 390 2.99 -3.73 9.17
N HIS A 391 2.39 -3.41 10.32
CA HIS A 391 0.97 -3.13 10.48
C HIS A 391 0.00 -4.32 10.28
N ALA A 392 0.41 -5.43 9.78
CA ALA A 392 -0.16 -6.79 9.80
C ALA A 392 0.67 -7.66 8.84
N GLY A 393 1.14 -8.78 9.31
CA GLY A 393 1.86 -9.75 8.48
C GLY A 393 0.95 -10.51 7.52
N GLY A 394 1.54 -11.13 6.50
CA GLY A 394 0.81 -11.91 5.51
C GLY A 394 -0.06 -13.02 6.11
N THR A 395 0.43 -13.71 7.16
CA THR A 395 -0.34 -14.75 7.85
C THR A 395 -1.59 -14.19 8.54
N ALA A 396 -1.50 -13.01 9.18
CA ALA A 396 -2.66 -12.37 9.79
C ALA A 396 -3.71 -11.96 8.73
N CYS A 397 -3.26 -11.57 7.53
CA CYS A 397 -4.15 -11.27 6.42
C CYS A 397 -4.81 -12.54 5.86
N LEU A 398 -4.07 -13.63 5.71
CA LEU A 398 -4.65 -14.92 5.34
C LEU A 398 -5.67 -15.41 6.37
N LEU A 399 -5.42 -15.23 7.66
CA LEU A 399 -6.37 -15.54 8.72
C LEU A 399 -7.64 -14.68 8.62
N THR A 400 -7.48 -13.39 8.29
CA THR A 400 -8.62 -12.49 8.04
C THR A 400 -9.47 -12.98 6.86
N LEU A 401 -8.86 -13.47 5.78
CA LEU A 401 -9.56 -14.07 4.64
C LEU A 401 -10.24 -15.40 5.07
N LEU A 402 -9.46 -16.30 5.64
CA LEU A 402 -9.90 -17.64 6.01
C LEU A 402 -11.14 -17.61 6.90
N SER A 403 -11.17 -16.72 7.90
CA SER A 403 -12.32 -16.58 8.81
C SER A 403 -13.62 -16.15 8.11
N GLN A 404 -13.53 -15.56 6.92
CA GLN A 404 -14.67 -15.06 6.16
C GLN A 404 -15.08 -15.99 4.99
N LEU A 405 -14.18 -16.89 4.54
CA LEU A 405 -14.45 -17.79 3.41
C LEU A 405 -15.74 -18.59 3.54
N PRO A 406 -16.14 -19.17 4.70
CA PRO A 406 -17.39 -19.91 4.80
C PRO A 406 -18.63 -19.08 4.48
N ALA A 407 -18.63 -17.80 4.88
CA ALA A 407 -19.72 -16.90 4.58
C ALA A 407 -19.76 -16.54 3.09
N LEU A 408 -18.58 -16.31 2.49
CA LEU A 408 -18.44 -16.03 1.06
C LEU A 408 -18.85 -17.23 0.21
N GLY A 409 -18.44 -18.45 0.58
CA GLY A 409 -18.77 -19.69 -0.12
C GLY A 409 -20.27 -20.01 -0.14
N ARG A 410 -21.00 -19.67 0.92
CA ARG A 410 -22.46 -19.90 1.01
C ARG A 410 -23.30 -18.90 0.22
N ARG A 411 -22.71 -17.82 -0.28
CA ARG A 411 -23.43 -16.83 -1.09
C ARG A 411 -23.59 -17.33 -2.50
N ALA A 412 -24.82 -17.29 -3.01
CA ALA A 412 -25.06 -17.48 -4.43
C ALA A 412 -24.34 -16.39 -5.23
N ALA A 413 -23.66 -16.78 -6.30
CA ALA A 413 -23.17 -15.83 -7.26
C ALA A 413 -24.35 -15.03 -7.79
N ARG A 414 -24.44 -13.75 -7.41
CA ARG A 414 -25.38 -12.84 -8.08
C ARG A 414 -24.73 -12.39 -9.36
N ARG A 415 -25.37 -12.65 -10.46
CA ARG A 415 -25.03 -12.08 -11.76
C ARG A 415 -25.48 -10.61 -11.77
N ALA A 416 -24.77 -9.76 -11.03
CA ALA A 416 -24.88 -8.32 -11.20
C ALA A 416 -24.13 -7.95 -12.48
N GLY A 417 -24.62 -6.95 -13.23
CA GLY A 417 -23.91 -6.45 -14.41
C GLY A 417 -22.45 -6.08 -14.07
N ALA A 418 -21.59 -6.01 -15.09
CA ALA A 418 -20.17 -5.71 -14.90
C ALA A 418 -19.99 -4.44 -14.06
N ALA A 419 -19.31 -4.58 -12.93
CA ALA A 419 -19.03 -3.47 -12.00
C ALA A 419 -17.78 -2.69 -12.49
N LEU A 420 -17.83 -2.17 -13.73
CA LEU A 420 -16.70 -1.48 -14.37
C LEU A 420 -16.20 -0.29 -13.54
N GLU A 421 -17.06 0.31 -12.73
CA GLU A 421 -16.68 1.40 -11.83
C GLU A 421 -15.60 1.04 -10.80
N LEU A 422 -15.41 -0.25 -10.50
CA LEU A 422 -14.29 -0.70 -9.66
C LEU A 422 -12.93 -0.59 -10.37
N PHE A 423 -12.92 -0.56 -11.68
CA PHE A 423 -11.71 -0.71 -12.48
C PHE A 423 -11.38 0.53 -13.30
N ASP A 424 -12.39 1.35 -13.62
CA ASP A 424 -12.25 2.58 -14.39
C ASP A 424 -11.96 3.78 -13.47
N GLU A 425 -10.76 4.33 -13.59
CA GLU A 425 -10.33 5.49 -12.80
C GLU A 425 -11.06 6.80 -13.17
N HIS A 426 -11.67 6.86 -14.34
CA HIS A 426 -12.40 8.05 -14.79
C HIS A 426 -13.81 8.15 -14.21
N VAL A 427 -14.33 7.07 -13.67
CA VAL A 427 -15.62 7.07 -12.98
C VAL A 427 -15.47 7.71 -11.59
N PRO A 428 -16.21 8.81 -11.30
CA PRO A 428 -16.17 9.46 -9.99
C PRO A 428 -16.56 8.50 -8.86
N LEU A 429 -15.92 8.66 -7.71
CA LEU A 429 -16.22 7.90 -6.51
C LEU A 429 -17.11 8.72 -5.56
N PRO A 430 -18.03 8.08 -4.84
CA PRO A 430 -18.73 8.74 -3.74
C PRO A 430 -17.73 9.13 -2.63
N PRO A 431 -18.06 10.11 -1.77
CA PRO A 431 -17.21 10.47 -0.64
C PRO A 431 -16.88 9.26 0.24
N PHE A 432 -15.66 9.25 0.79
CA PHE A 432 -15.22 8.17 1.67
C PHE A 432 -15.92 8.25 3.04
N ASP A 433 -16.49 7.12 3.46
CA ASP A 433 -17.20 6.99 4.74
C ASP A 433 -16.60 5.85 5.58
N PHE A 434 -15.97 6.20 6.71
CA PHE A 434 -15.45 5.23 7.66
C PHE A 434 -16.53 4.38 8.33
N ASP A 435 -17.73 4.92 8.53
CA ASP A 435 -18.81 4.22 9.22
C ASP A 435 -19.44 3.13 8.34
N ALA A 436 -19.28 3.24 7.03
CA ALA A 436 -19.69 2.20 6.07
C ALA A 436 -18.75 0.97 6.06
N LEU A 437 -17.52 1.09 6.59
CA LEU A 437 -16.57 -0.02 6.67
C LEU A 437 -17.01 -1.01 7.76
N THR A 438 -17.12 -2.29 7.41
CA THR A 438 -17.44 -3.38 8.33
C THR A 438 -16.22 -4.23 8.63
N ILE A 439 -16.15 -4.83 9.81
CA ILE A 439 -15.03 -5.71 10.21
C ILE A 439 -15.09 -7.10 9.55
N ALA A 440 -16.27 -7.49 9.10
CA ALA A 440 -16.50 -8.71 8.35
C ALA A 440 -17.26 -8.40 7.06
N ALA A 441 -16.97 -9.12 6.00
CA ALA A 441 -17.60 -8.89 4.71
C ALA A 441 -19.10 -9.22 4.73
N HIS A 442 -19.89 -8.24 4.34
CA HIS A 442 -21.31 -8.37 4.05
C HIS A 442 -21.55 -7.88 2.63
N GLY A 443 -22.51 -8.50 1.91
CA GLY A 443 -22.83 -8.07 0.55
C GLY A 443 -22.20 -8.94 -0.54
N GLU A 444 -22.06 -8.40 -1.71
CA GLU A 444 -21.67 -9.08 -2.93
C GLU A 444 -20.15 -9.01 -3.14
N ASP A 445 -19.55 -10.13 -3.58
CA ASP A 445 -18.15 -10.14 -4.00
C ASP A 445 -18.04 -9.73 -5.46
N ARG A 446 -18.23 -8.42 -5.72
CA ARG A 446 -18.21 -7.85 -7.06
C ARG A 446 -16.88 -8.07 -7.80
N LEU A 447 -15.78 -8.24 -7.06
CA LEU A 447 -14.48 -8.50 -7.65
C LEU A 447 -14.41 -9.90 -8.25
N LEU A 448 -14.75 -10.95 -7.49
CA LEU A 448 -14.75 -12.32 -8.04
C LEU A 448 -15.85 -12.53 -9.08
N ASP A 449 -17.00 -11.88 -8.93
CA ASP A 449 -18.10 -11.97 -9.89
C ASP A 449 -17.73 -11.43 -11.28
N THR A 450 -16.68 -10.59 -11.38
CA THR A 450 -16.14 -10.08 -12.66
C THR A 450 -15.74 -11.22 -13.60
N LEU A 451 -15.19 -12.33 -13.09
CA LEU A 451 -14.79 -13.47 -13.94
C LEU A 451 -16.01 -14.18 -14.56
N SER A 452 -17.08 -14.39 -13.77
CA SER A 452 -18.32 -14.98 -14.29
C SER A 452 -19.03 -14.05 -15.29
N ASN A 453 -19.10 -12.75 -14.97
CA ASN A 453 -19.70 -11.74 -15.84
C ASN A 453 -18.94 -11.62 -17.17
N ALA A 454 -17.60 -11.72 -17.17
CA ALA A 454 -16.79 -11.73 -18.38
C ALA A 454 -17.09 -12.95 -19.27
N CYS A 455 -17.31 -14.14 -18.68
CA CYS A 455 -17.74 -15.33 -19.44
C CYS A 455 -19.08 -15.10 -20.16
N ASP A 456 -20.05 -14.50 -19.48
CA ASP A 456 -21.36 -14.19 -20.07
C ASP A 456 -21.24 -13.17 -21.22
N THR A 457 -20.37 -12.16 -21.06
CA THR A 457 -20.09 -11.15 -22.11
C THR A 457 -19.48 -11.79 -23.36
N PHE A 458 -18.48 -12.65 -23.24
CA PHE A 458 -17.89 -13.37 -24.38
C PHE A 458 -18.91 -14.24 -25.10
N SER A 459 -19.83 -14.86 -24.37
CA SER A 459 -20.88 -15.69 -24.95
C SER A 459 -21.91 -14.90 -25.75
N SER A 460 -22.19 -13.64 -25.35
CA SER A 460 -23.21 -12.79 -25.97
C SER A 460 -22.70 -12.00 -27.20
N THR A 461 -21.43 -11.58 -27.17
CA THR A 461 -20.88 -10.72 -28.24
C THR A 461 -20.35 -11.48 -29.44
N GLY A 462 -20.19 -12.80 -29.34
CA GLY A 462 -19.64 -13.62 -30.41
C GLY A 462 -18.15 -13.32 -30.74
N GLU A 463 -17.53 -12.43 -30.00
CA GLU A 463 -16.09 -12.14 -30.08
C GLU A 463 -15.29 -13.36 -29.60
N ARG A 464 -14.76 -14.11 -30.55
CA ARG A 464 -13.95 -15.29 -30.25
C ARG A 464 -12.47 -14.92 -30.12
N ASN A 465 -12.06 -14.38 -28.98
CA ASN A 465 -10.64 -14.45 -28.59
C ASN A 465 -10.45 -15.74 -27.78
N THR A 466 -10.17 -16.82 -28.48
CA THR A 466 -10.14 -18.18 -27.92
C THR A 466 -9.19 -18.35 -26.74
N SER A 467 -8.09 -17.58 -26.66
CA SER A 467 -7.11 -17.68 -25.57
C SER A 467 -7.58 -16.97 -24.29
N ILE A 468 -8.06 -15.73 -24.38
CA ILE A 468 -8.55 -14.97 -23.21
C ILE A 468 -9.83 -15.64 -22.68
N GLU A 469 -10.77 -15.96 -23.56
CA GLU A 469 -12.03 -16.60 -23.19
C GLU A 469 -11.80 -17.92 -22.44
N ARG A 470 -10.88 -18.77 -22.92
CA ARG A 470 -10.53 -20.03 -22.26
C ARG A 470 -9.95 -19.77 -20.87
N LEU A 471 -8.97 -18.85 -20.74
CA LEU A 471 -8.34 -18.52 -19.47
C LEU A 471 -9.36 -17.98 -18.45
N VAL A 472 -10.24 -17.09 -18.87
CA VAL A 472 -11.30 -16.51 -18.02
C VAL A 472 -12.29 -17.59 -17.58
N ARG A 473 -12.70 -18.49 -18.47
CA ARG A 473 -13.60 -19.60 -18.14
C ARG A 473 -12.99 -20.58 -17.14
N ASP A 474 -11.69 -20.91 -17.31
CA ASP A 474 -10.95 -21.77 -16.38
C ASP A 474 -10.84 -21.13 -14.99
N LEU A 475 -10.64 -19.81 -14.93
CA LEU A 475 -10.58 -19.06 -13.68
C LEU A 475 -11.95 -18.90 -13.02
N ALA A 476 -13.01 -18.71 -13.80
CA ALA A 476 -14.39 -18.71 -13.28
C ALA A 476 -14.76 -20.08 -12.69
N THR A 477 -14.39 -21.18 -13.35
CA THR A 477 -14.54 -22.54 -12.80
C THR A 477 -13.76 -22.70 -11.49
N ALA A 478 -12.54 -22.14 -11.39
CA ALA A 478 -11.76 -22.16 -10.16
C ALA A 478 -12.42 -21.34 -9.02
N CYS A 479 -13.15 -20.27 -9.34
CA CYS A 479 -13.97 -19.54 -8.36
C CYS A 479 -15.11 -20.41 -7.81
N ASP A 480 -15.80 -21.15 -8.67
CA ASP A 480 -16.89 -22.02 -8.23
C ASP A 480 -16.37 -23.19 -7.36
N GLU A 481 -15.24 -23.79 -7.74
CA GLU A 481 -14.54 -24.78 -6.90
C GLU A 481 -14.17 -24.22 -5.53
N LEU A 482 -13.64 -22.99 -5.49
CA LEU A 482 -13.29 -22.29 -4.25
C LEU A 482 -14.53 -22.03 -3.39
N ARG A 483 -15.63 -21.57 -3.99
CA ARG A 483 -16.90 -21.33 -3.27
C ARG A 483 -17.42 -22.59 -2.61
N ILE A 484 -17.44 -23.71 -3.33
CA ILE A 484 -17.88 -25.01 -2.82
C ILE A 484 -16.99 -25.46 -1.64
N ALA A 485 -15.67 -25.44 -1.82
CA ALA A 485 -14.71 -25.82 -0.79
C ALA A 485 -14.81 -24.91 0.46
N SER A 486 -14.98 -23.60 0.26
CA SER A 486 -15.10 -22.63 1.34
C SER A 486 -16.40 -22.79 2.14
N ALA A 487 -17.52 -23.11 1.47
CA ALA A 487 -18.82 -23.31 2.13
C ALA A 487 -18.84 -24.49 3.10
N SER A 488 -17.97 -25.47 2.87
CA SER A 488 -17.87 -26.70 3.68
C SER A 488 -16.93 -26.59 4.89
N LEU A 489 -16.15 -25.50 5.02
CA LEU A 489 -15.24 -25.33 6.14
C LEU A 489 -15.97 -25.30 7.49
N ALA A 490 -15.50 -26.10 8.44
CA ALA A 490 -15.97 -26.08 9.82
C ALA A 490 -15.38 -24.88 10.59
N PRO A 491 -16.02 -24.41 11.67
CA PRO A 491 -15.50 -23.31 12.48
C PRO A 491 -14.07 -23.54 13.01
N SER A 492 -13.69 -24.78 13.32
CA SER A 492 -12.34 -25.16 13.76
C SER A 492 -11.28 -25.00 12.67
N GLU A 493 -11.69 -24.96 11.39
CA GLU A 493 -10.80 -24.82 10.24
C GLU A 493 -10.61 -23.37 9.78
N THR A 494 -11.17 -22.40 10.51
CA THR A 494 -11.13 -20.97 10.14
C THR A 494 -10.33 -20.11 11.13
N GLY A 495 -9.69 -20.75 12.13
CA GLY A 495 -8.92 -20.10 13.17
C GLY A 495 -7.39 -20.20 12.99
N PRO A 496 -6.60 -19.65 13.91
CA PRO A 496 -5.13 -19.70 13.86
C PRO A 496 -4.54 -21.11 13.89
N GLY A 497 -5.28 -22.09 14.46
CA GLY A 497 -4.90 -23.52 14.53
C GLY A 497 -5.41 -24.35 13.35
N ALA A 498 -5.95 -23.73 12.31
CA ALA A 498 -6.44 -24.43 11.13
C ALA A 498 -5.32 -25.16 10.36
N HIS A 499 -5.69 -26.25 9.67
CA HIS A 499 -4.75 -26.98 8.83
C HIS A 499 -4.21 -26.10 7.68
N PRO A 500 -2.97 -26.30 7.20
CA PRO A 500 -2.41 -25.56 6.07
C PRO A 500 -3.28 -25.55 4.81
N ASP A 501 -4.04 -26.62 4.53
CA ASP A 501 -4.95 -26.70 3.40
C ASP A 501 -6.09 -25.68 3.47
N SER A 502 -6.56 -25.35 4.67
CA SER A 502 -7.55 -24.28 4.86
C SER A 502 -6.95 -22.91 4.50
N PHE A 503 -5.68 -22.66 4.88
CA PHE A 503 -4.97 -21.45 4.46
C PHE A 503 -4.73 -21.40 2.96
N ALA A 504 -4.54 -22.56 2.29
CA ALA A 504 -4.40 -22.62 0.84
C ALA A 504 -5.68 -22.14 0.13
N LEU A 505 -6.87 -22.33 0.69
CA LEU A 505 -8.11 -21.74 0.14
C LEU A 505 -8.08 -20.20 0.20
N ALA A 506 -7.59 -19.61 1.29
CA ALA A 506 -7.42 -18.16 1.39
C ALA A 506 -6.39 -17.63 0.38
N GLN A 507 -5.32 -18.37 0.12
CA GLN A 507 -4.35 -18.03 -0.94
C GLN A 507 -4.99 -18.13 -2.32
N ARG A 508 -5.76 -19.18 -2.60
CA ARG A 508 -6.50 -19.31 -3.87
C ARG A 508 -7.45 -18.14 -4.10
N TYR A 509 -8.17 -17.71 -3.05
CA TYR A 509 -9.00 -16.50 -3.12
C TYR A 509 -8.18 -15.29 -3.59
N ALA A 510 -7.02 -15.06 -2.98
CA ALA A 510 -6.18 -13.90 -3.32
C ALA A 510 -5.71 -13.93 -4.79
N TRP A 511 -5.31 -15.07 -5.31
CA TRP A 511 -4.91 -15.22 -6.72
C TRP A 511 -6.08 -14.99 -7.69
N LEU A 512 -7.27 -15.51 -7.36
CA LEU A 512 -8.48 -15.30 -8.16
C LEU A 512 -8.93 -13.84 -8.15
N ALA A 513 -8.83 -13.16 -7.00
CA ALA A 513 -9.13 -11.73 -6.89
C ALA A 513 -8.18 -10.87 -7.77
N ALA A 514 -6.88 -11.22 -7.84
CA ALA A 514 -5.94 -10.57 -8.73
C ALA A 514 -6.31 -10.81 -10.21
N ALA A 515 -6.69 -12.04 -10.57
CA ALA A 515 -7.13 -12.35 -11.93
C ALA A 515 -8.40 -11.58 -12.30
N ALA A 516 -9.37 -11.51 -11.40
CA ALA A 516 -10.59 -10.74 -11.58
C ALA A 516 -10.30 -9.24 -11.78
N ALA A 517 -9.38 -8.69 -10.98
CA ALA A 517 -8.95 -7.29 -11.12
C ALA A 517 -8.29 -7.02 -12.48
N CYS A 518 -7.43 -7.93 -12.96
CA CYS A 518 -6.81 -7.82 -14.28
C CYS A 518 -7.87 -7.82 -15.40
N VAL A 519 -8.83 -8.75 -15.34
CA VAL A 519 -9.92 -8.83 -16.34
C VAL A 519 -10.76 -7.56 -16.30
N GLY A 520 -11.14 -7.08 -15.11
CA GLY A 520 -11.95 -5.87 -14.98
C GLY A 520 -11.25 -4.62 -15.52
N VAL A 521 -9.97 -4.41 -15.19
CA VAL A 521 -9.18 -3.28 -15.73
C VAL A 521 -9.02 -3.39 -17.24
N TRP A 522 -8.75 -4.58 -17.77
CA TRP A 522 -8.66 -4.81 -19.22
C TRP A 522 -9.98 -4.48 -19.93
N GLN A 523 -11.12 -4.93 -19.39
CA GLN A 523 -12.45 -4.63 -19.96
C GLN A 523 -12.75 -3.13 -19.91
N ALA A 524 -12.47 -2.46 -18.78
CA ALA A 524 -12.69 -1.02 -18.64
C ALA A 524 -11.86 -0.23 -19.65
N GLN A 525 -10.58 -0.58 -19.84
CA GLN A 525 -9.71 0.09 -20.81
C GLN A 525 -10.12 -0.14 -22.27
N ARG A 526 -10.62 -1.31 -22.62
CA ARG A 526 -11.17 -1.56 -23.97
C ARG A 526 -12.43 -0.78 -24.27
N ALA A 527 -13.17 -0.39 -23.26
CA ALA A 527 -14.37 0.42 -23.43
C ALA A 527 -14.06 1.91 -23.65
N THR A 528 -12.80 2.33 -23.40
CA THR A 528 -12.37 3.72 -23.68
C THR A 528 -11.99 3.90 -25.16
N THR A 529 -12.03 5.15 -25.62
CA THR A 529 -11.62 5.50 -27.00
C THR A 529 -10.11 5.59 -27.16
N GLU A 530 -9.36 5.67 -26.06
CA GLU A 530 -7.90 5.73 -26.07
C GLU A 530 -7.30 4.33 -26.18
N GLN A 531 -6.53 4.10 -27.25
CA GLN A 531 -5.75 2.87 -27.37
C GLN A 531 -4.60 2.90 -26.37
N SER A 532 -4.59 1.94 -25.44
CA SER A 532 -3.50 1.77 -24.49
C SER A 532 -3.06 0.31 -24.45
N PHE A 533 -1.80 0.06 -24.12
CA PHE A 533 -1.29 -1.30 -23.92
C PHE A 533 -2.15 -2.10 -22.93
N VAL A 534 -2.74 -1.45 -21.94
CA VAL A 534 -3.60 -2.09 -20.93
C VAL A 534 -4.94 -2.57 -21.52
N GLY A 535 -5.40 -1.99 -22.62
CA GLY A 535 -6.55 -2.46 -23.40
C GLY A 535 -6.23 -3.62 -24.38
N GLU A 536 -4.95 -3.89 -24.64
CA GLU A 536 -4.51 -4.93 -25.57
C GLU A 536 -4.57 -6.34 -24.96
N SER A 537 -4.50 -7.37 -25.82
CA SER A 537 -4.63 -8.77 -25.40
C SER A 537 -3.34 -9.39 -24.85
N ALA A 538 -2.16 -8.90 -25.24
CA ALA A 538 -0.89 -9.55 -24.94
C ALA A 538 -0.63 -9.64 -23.43
N TRP A 539 -0.72 -8.52 -22.71
CA TRP A 539 -0.44 -8.51 -21.28
C TRP A 539 -1.46 -9.28 -20.47
N ILE A 540 -2.78 -9.21 -20.85
CA ILE A 540 -3.82 -9.91 -20.08
C ILE A 540 -3.70 -11.42 -20.24
N VAL A 541 -3.37 -11.93 -21.43
CA VAL A 541 -3.09 -13.36 -21.64
C VAL A 541 -1.91 -13.80 -20.80
N ALA A 542 -0.82 -13.01 -20.76
CA ALA A 542 0.33 -13.29 -19.93
C ALA A 542 -0.02 -13.30 -18.44
N ALA A 543 -0.77 -12.29 -17.95
CA ALA A 543 -1.20 -12.18 -16.57
C ALA A 543 -2.06 -13.35 -16.13
N LEU A 544 -3.13 -13.65 -16.89
CA LEU A 544 -4.04 -14.75 -16.54
C LEU A 544 -3.35 -16.12 -16.59
N SER A 545 -2.45 -16.35 -17.56
CA SER A 545 -1.66 -17.59 -17.63
C SER A 545 -0.77 -17.77 -16.39
N ARG A 546 -0.11 -16.68 -15.92
CA ARG A 546 0.73 -16.72 -14.72
C ARG A 546 -0.11 -16.97 -13.46
N LEU A 547 -1.23 -16.25 -13.32
CA LEU A 547 -2.13 -16.39 -12.17
C LEU A 547 -2.78 -17.78 -12.13
N GLN A 548 -3.15 -18.35 -13.28
CA GLN A 548 -3.64 -19.72 -13.41
C GLN A 548 -2.59 -20.75 -12.93
N ALA A 549 -1.33 -20.58 -13.30
CA ALA A 549 -0.24 -21.44 -12.83
C ALA A 549 -0.06 -21.37 -11.30
N ARG A 550 -0.29 -20.21 -10.65
CA ARG A 550 -0.29 -20.05 -9.19
C ARG A 550 -1.43 -20.81 -8.49
N LEU A 551 -2.49 -21.11 -9.22
CA LEU A 551 -3.61 -21.94 -8.74
C LEU A 551 -3.36 -23.44 -8.91
N GLY A 552 -2.13 -23.83 -9.34
CA GLY A 552 -1.78 -25.23 -9.58
C GLY A 552 -2.33 -25.81 -10.90
N ARG A 553 -2.83 -24.95 -11.79
CA ARG A 553 -3.32 -25.36 -13.11
C ARG A 553 -2.18 -25.31 -14.13
N PRO A 554 -2.23 -26.07 -15.24
CA PRO A 554 -1.18 -26.04 -16.26
C PRO A 554 -0.92 -24.62 -16.76
N LYS A 555 0.36 -24.21 -16.76
CA LYS A 555 0.76 -22.93 -17.37
C LYS A 555 0.55 -23.01 -18.88
N SER A 556 -0.20 -22.06 -19.45
CA SER A 556 -0.28 -21.94 -20.90
C SER A 556 1.08 -21.59 -21.49
N ILE A 557 1.47 -22.29 -22.55
CA ILE A 557 2.67 -21.89 -23.32
C ILE A 557 2.29 -20.62 -24.07
N LEU A 558 2.93 -19.52 -23.69
CA LEU A 558 2.75 -18.23 -24.37
C LEU A 558 3.50 -18.25 -25.70
N SER A 559 2.88 -17.70 -26.74
CA SER A 559 3.59 -17.47 -28.00
C SER A 559 4.71 -16.45 -27.81
N PRO A 560 5.81 -16.53 -28.56
CA PRO A 560 6.88 -15.52 -28.52
C PRO A 560 6.36 -14.09 -28.70
N ASP A 561 5.35 -13.89 -29.55
CA ASP A 561 4.74 -12.58 -29.83
C ASP A 561 4.19 -11.90 -28.59
N ILE A 562 3.65 -12.66 -27.63
CA ILE A 562 3.14 -12.12 -26.36
C ILE A 562 4.29 -11.53 -25.53
N HIS A 563 5.39 -12.28 -25.40
CA HIS A 563 6.58 -11.78 -24.70
C HIS A 563 7.19 -10.58 -25.43
N ASP A 564 7.20 -10.60 -26.75
CA ASP A 564 7.73 -9.50 -27.57
C ASP A 564 6.88 -8.23 -27.44
N ALA A 565 5.56 -8.34 -27.39
CA ALA A 565 4.68 -7.22 -27.17
C ALA A 565 4.91 -6.58 -25.78
N VAL A 566 5.01 -7.40 -24.72
CA VAL A 566 5.28 -6.90 -23.36
C VAL A 566 6.66 -6.26 -23.27
N MET A 567 7.68 -6.86 -23.92
CA MET A 567 9.04 -6.29 -23.96
C MET A 567 9.09 -4.97 -24.73
N SER A 568 8.35 -4.86 -25.82
CA SER A 568 8.25 -3.61 -26.61
C SER A 568 7.67 -2.49 -25.77
N GLU A 569 6.64 -2.78 -24.97
CA GLU A 569 6.06 -1.82 -24.03
C GLU A 569 7.06 -1.41 -22.91
N ILE A 570 7.81 -2.38 -22.34
CA ILE A 570 8.86 -2.09 -21.35
C ILE A 570 9.88 -1.09 -21.93
N VAL A 571 10.36 -1.35 -23.14
CA VAL A 571 11.34 -0.50 -23.81
C VAL A 571 10.75 0.88 -24.11
N ALA A 572 9.54 0.93 -24.67
CA ALA A 572 8.86 2.17 -24.98
C ALA A 572 8.65 3.07 -23.74
N ARG A 573 8.29 2.47 -22.59
CA ARG A 573 8.12 3.23 -21.34
C ARG A 573 9.47 3.75 -20.80
N VAL A 574 10.54 2.98 -20.94
CA VAL A 574 11.87 3.46 -20.54
C VAL A 574 12.33 4.62 -21.44
N ASP A 575 12.15 4.49 -22.76
CA ASP A 575 12.56 5.51 -23.74
C ASP A 575 11.76 6.81 -23.59
N ALA A 576 10.47 6.69 -23.24
CA ALA A 576 9.60 7.83 -23.00
C ALA A 576 9.60 8.34 -21.53
N ASN A 577 10.51 7.85 -20.68
CA ASN A 577 10.55 8.16 -19.25
C ASN A 577 9.17 8.02 -18.56
N ARG A 578 8.45 6.94 -18.83
CA ARG A 578 7.15 6.65 -18.22
C ARG A 578 7.24 5.54 -17.19
N SER A 579 6.41 5.61 -16.15
CA SER A 579 6.30 4.57 -15.13
C SER A 579 5.73 3.27 -15.71
N PHE A 580 6.05 2.13 -15.08
CA PHE A 580 5.48 0.82 -15.44
C PHE A 580 4.08 0.58 -14.84
N CYS A 581 3.58 1.51 -14.04
CA CYS A 581 2.26 1.44 -13.43
C CYS A 581 1.13 1.65 -14.47
N LEU A 582 -0.11 1.39 -14.06
CA LEU A 582 -1.29 1.58 -14.91
C LEU A 582 -1.48 3.04 -15.39
N HIS A 583 -1.04 4.02 -14.61
CA HIS A 583 -1.19 5.45 -14.94
C HIS A 583 -0.16 6.03 -15.91
N HIS A 584 0.85 5.27 -16.30
CA HIS A 584 1.92 5.70 -17.22
C HIS A 584 2.50 7.10 -16.90
N ALA A 585 2.65 7.43 -15.60
CA ALA A 585 3.13 8.75 -15.19
C ALA A 585 4.47 9.10 -15.84
N VAL A 586 4.63 10.35 -16.27
CA VAL A 586 5.90 10.88 -16.75
C VAL A 586 6.84 11.00 -15.56
N LEU A 587 8.07 10.50 -15.71
CA LEU A 587 9.10 10.52 -14.70
C LEU A 587 10.12 11.63 -15.01
N ASN A 588 10.90 12.04 -14.00
CA ASN A 588 12.03 12.97 -14.14
C ASN A 588 11.65 14.36 -14.61
N GLY A 589 10.58 14.93 -14.17
CA GLY A 589 10.26 16.33 -14.38
C GLY A 589 10.75 16.89 -15.71
N GLY A 590 10.45 16.25 -16.83
CA GLY A 590 10.93 16.64 -18.13
C GLY A 590 10.76 18.15 -18.30
N ALA A 591 11.85 18.86 -18.56
CA ALA A 591 11.75 20.23 -19.05
C ALA A 591 10.80 20.17 -20.24
N ASP A 592 9.76 21.00 -20.23
CA ASP A 592 8.98 21.28 -21.43
C ASP A 592 10.01 21.57 -22.51
N VAL A 593 10.21 20.63 -23.43
CA VAL A 593 10.97 20.87 -24.63
C VAL A 593 10.07 21.85 -25.38
N PRO A 594 10.49 23.12 -25.54
CA PRO A 594 9.70 24.02 -26.37
C PRO A 594 9.59 23.34 -27.72
N GLU A 595 8.37 23.17 -28.20
CA GLU A 595 8.13 22.87 -29.60
C GLU A 595 8.86 23.96 -30.38
N ASN A 596 10.01 23.61 -30.94
CA ASN A 596 10.66 24.47 -31.90
C ASN A 596 9.79 24.42 -33.16
N ASP A 597 9.22 25.58 -33.50
CA ASP A 597 8.64 25.89 -34.79
C ASP A 597 9.53 25.49 -36.00
#